data_287d519d0dae11935ee656dee5358e28
#
_entry.id   287d519d0dae11935ee656dee5358e28
#
_cell.length_a   1.000
_cell.length_b   1.000
_cell.length_c   1.000
_cell.angle_alpha   90.00
_cell.angle_beta   90.00
_cell.angle_gamma   90.00
#
_symmetry.space_group_name_H-M   'P 1'
#
loop_
_entity.id
_entity.type
_entity.pdbx_description
1 polymer ?
#
loop_
_entity_poly.entity_id
_entity_poly.type
_entity_poly.pdbx_seq_one_letter_code
_entity_poly.pdbx_strand_id
1 'polypeptide(L)'
;MIILGTHFIVGCCKEPPPVPPVVPPVELEPQVQLTVTPEGVIPYGEEKVVISWTTENANQILINGKIQPSAKSGTFTILPRLFKDTTFNIKAINVKKAVEKDLTINVGDWTTSTFGLVSYYPWRYKEHGFSSLDGEVLERWGLPAEVKSWIFYFHKDGRLTFSPGLNGYTEPWRLSGDSTIIINGAIRKLQVSQNEMIISYQMTYNGELVWLDLVHEHASDIPTDRP
;
A
#
# COMPACT_ATOMS: atom_id res chain seq x y z
N MET A 1 -96.42 -27.19 -46.50
CA MET A 1 -95.07 -26.83 -47.02
C MET A 1 -94.56 -25.73 -46.11
N ILE A 2 -93.69 -26.13 -45.16
CA ILE A 2 -93.15 -25.23 -44.08
C ILE A 2 -91.74 -24.84 -44.53
N ILE A 3 -91.50 -23.58 -44.72
CA ILE A 3 -90.15 -23.05 -45.03
C ILE A 3 -89.50 -22.58 -43.70
N LEU A 4 -88.56 -23.33 -43.24
CA LEU A 4 -87.70 -22.88 -42.12
C LEU A 4 -86.66 -21.86 -42.62
N GLY A 5 -86.80 -20.64 -42.15
CA GLY A 5 -85.75 -19.56 -42.38
C GLY A 5 -84.64 -19.71 -41.37
N THR A 6 -83.45 -20.01 -41.83
CA THR A 6 -82.20 -20.01 -41.05
C THR A 6 -81.63 -18.55 -40.90
N HIS A 7 -81.65 -18.04 -39.68
CA HIS A 7 -81.01 -16.77 -39.37
C HIS A 7 -79.54 -17.01 -39.08
N PHE A 8 -78.63 -16.46 -39.94
CA PHE A 8 -77.21 -16.39 -39.65
C PHE A 8 -76.97 -15.15 -38.78
N ILE A 9 -76.53 -15.39 -37.55
CA ILE A 9 -76.00 -14.33 -36.66
C ILE A 9 -74.54 -14.14 -37.01
N VAL A 10 -74.22 -13.04 -37.71
CA VAL A 10 -72.85 -12.58 -37.92
C VAL A 10 -72.38 -11.92 -36.64
N GLY A 11 -71.63 -12.67 -35.84
CA GLY A 11 -70.96 -12.15 -34.65
C GLY A 11 -69.83 -11.20 -35.10
N CYS A 12 -69.95 -9.91 -34.81
CA CYS A 12 -68.85 -8.96 -34.94
C CYS A 12 -67.75 -9.32 -33.90
N CYS A 13 -66.69 -9.98 -34.38
CA CYS A 13 -65.46 -10.09 -33.61
C CYS A 13 -64.84 -8.68 -33.49
N LYS A 14 -64.99 -8.06 -32.32
CA LYS A 14 -64.22 -6.85 -32.01
C LYS A 14 -62.74 -7.28 -31.96
N GLU A 15 -61.93 -6.68 -32.87
CA GLU A 15 -60.48 -6.83 -32.74
C GLU A 15 -60.00 -6.41 -31.34
N PRO A 16 -59.13 -7.22 -30.70
CA PRO A 16 -58.56 -6.81 -29.44
C PRO A 16 -57.79 -5.48 -29.60
N PRO A 17 -57.86 -4.59 -28.62
CA PRO A 17 -57.15 -3.31 -28.70
C PRO A 17 -55.64 -3.58 -28.91
N PRO A 18 -54.94 -2.72 -29.72
CA PRO A 18 -53.54 -2.88 -30.02
C PRO A 18 -52.74 -2.88 -28.71
N VAL A 19 -51.93 -3.91 -28.53
CA VAL A 19 -51.05 -4.04 -27.35
C VAL A 19 -50.09 -2.83 -27.39
N PRO A 20 -50.04 -2.03 -26.33
CA PRO A 20 -49.13 -0.87 -26.31
C PRO A 20 -47.68 -1.34 -26.53
N PRO A 21 -46.88 -0.57 -27.30
CA PRO A 21 -45.52 -0.94 -27.59
C PRO A 21 -44.72 -1.11 -26.26
N VAL A 22 -44.12 -2.29 -26.07
CA VAL A 22 -43.26 -2.55 -24.93
C VAL A 22 -42.02 -1.66 -25.10
N VAL A 23 -41.96 -0.60 -24.32
CA VAL A 23 -40.76 0.26 -24.27
C VAL A 23 -39.66 -0.60 -23.60
N PRO A 24 -38.57 -0.92 -24.30
CA PRO A 24 -37.47 -1.66 -23.69
C PRO A 24 -36.95 -0.90 -22.47
N PRO A 25 -36.63 -1.61 -21.38
CA PRO A 25 -36.10 -0.98 -20.17
C PRO A 25 -34.85 -0.19 -20.52
N VAL A 26 -34.80 1.06 -20.07
CA VAL A 26 -33.64 1.92 -20.21
C VAL A 26 -32.52 1.32 -19.36
N GLU A 27 -31.48 0.83 -20.01
CA GLU A 27 -30.32 0.26 -19.33
C GLU A 27 -29.43 1.38 -18.82
N LEU A 28 -29.33 1.49 -17.50
CA LEU A 28 -28.55 2.50 -16.83
C LEU A 28 -27.04 2.21 -16.99
N GLU A 29 -26.25 3.28 -17.09
CA GLU A 29 -24.80 3.18 -17.17
C GLU A 29 -24.20 2.77 -15.82
N PRO A 30 -23.16 1.90 -15.80
CA PRO A 30 -22.44 1.60 -14.57
C PRO A 30 -21.88 2.87 -13.95
N GLN A 31 -21.93 2.94 -12.61
CA GLN A 31 -21.28 3.99 -11.85
C GLN A 31 -20.27 3.36 -10.88
N VAL A 32 -19.16 4.03 -10.61
CA VAL A 32 -18.15 3.58 -9.67
C VAL A 32 -17.68 4.73 -8.78
N GLN A 33 -17.71 4.51 -7.48
CA GLN A 33 -17.09 5.36 -6.46
C GLN A 33 -15.87 4.64 -5.92
N LEU A 34 -14.77 5.38 -5.76
CA LEU A 34 -13.48 4.87 -5.34
C LEU A 34 -12.96 5.66 -4.15
N THR A 35 -12.36 4.96 -3.20
CA THR A 35 -11.58 5.56 -2.11
C THR A 35 -10.25 4.83 -1.97
N VAL A 36 -9.24 5.53 -1.48
CA VAL A 36 -7.91 5.00 -1.18
C VAL A 36 -7.62 5.19 0.29
N THR A 37 -7.05 4.20 0.93
CA THR A 37 -6.63 4.27 2.33
C THR A 37 -5.15 3.89 2.40
N PRO A 38 -4.26 4.71 3.01
CA PRO A 38 -4.53 6.05 3.57
C PRO A 38 -5.01 7.06 2.53
N GLU A 39 -5.67 8.15 2.97
CA GLU A 39 -6.12 9.23 2.09
C GLU A 39 -4.98 10.21 1.78
N GLY A 40 -5.07 10.88 0.61
CA GLY A 40 -4.12 11.91 0.18
C GLY A 40 -2.84 11.32 -0.45
N VAL A 41 -1.70 11.98 -0.18
CA VAL A 41 -0.39 11.50 -0.65
C VAL A 41 0.06 10.36 0.24
N ILE A 42 0.27 9.19 -0.38
CA ILE A 42 0.67 7.98 0.34
C ILE A 42 2.13 8.10 0.76
N PRO A 43 2.49 7.80 2.02
CA PRO A 43 3.89 7.77 2.43
C PRO A 43 4.72 6.79 1.60
N TYR A 44 5.99 7.13 1.34
CA TYR A 44 6.91 6.29 0.59
C TYR A 44 7.05 4.90 1.22
N GLY A 45 6.78 3.85 0.47
CA GLY A 45 6.87 2.47 0.94
C GLY A 45 5.84 2.10 2.00
N GLU A 46 4.67 2.75 2.01
CA GLU A 46 3.56 2.40 2.91
C GLU A 46 3.20 0.91 2.80
N GLU A 47 3.04 0.26 3.94
CA GLU A 47 2.86 -1.19 4.00
C GLU A 47 1.49 -1.64 3.51
N LYS A 48 0.49 -0.81 3.77
CA LYS A 48 -0.89 -1.17 3.46
C LYS A 48 -1.63 -0.05 2.75
N VAL A 49 -1.68 -0.15 1.44
CA VAL A 49 -2.51 0.73 0.61
C VAL A 49 -3.69 -0.07 0.08
N VAL A 50 -4.89 0.44 0.27
CA VAL A 50 -6.13 -0.26 -0.10
C VAL A 50 -6.98 0.63 -0.99
N ILE A 51 -7.39 0.12 -2.15
CA ILE A 51 -8.45 0.69 -2.98
C ILE A 51 -9.75 0.05 -2.56
N SER A 52 -10.76 0.86 -2.22
CA SER A 52 -12.12 0.40 -1.96
C SER A 52 -13.06 0.95 -3.04
N TRP A 53 -14.08 0.18 -3.38
CA TRP A 53 -15.08 0.60 -4.36
C TRP A 53 -16.50 0.29 -3.92
N THR A 54 -17.42 1.08 -4.44
CA THR A 54 -18.85 0.79 -4.53
C THR A 54 -19.32 1.06 -5.94
N THR A 55 -20.25 0.26 -6.45
CA THR A 55 -20.79 0.45 -7.80
C THR A 55 -22.31 0.42 -7.80
N GLU A 56 -22.88 1.10 -8.77
CA GLU A 56 -24.29 0.99 -9.15
C GLU A 56 -24.39 0.52 -10.60
N ASN A 57 -25.40 -0.29 -10.91
CA ASN A 57 -25.69 -0.82 -12.25
C ASN A 57 -24.50 -1.59 -12.89
N ALA A 58 -23.59 -2.14 -12.10
CA ALA A 58 -22.49 -2.96 -12.57
C ALA A 58 -22.68 -4.43 -12.17
N ASN A 59 -22.33 -5.35 -13.07
CA ASN A 59 -22.31 -6.80 -12.84
C ASN A 59 -20.88 -7.29 -12.59
N GLN A 60 -19.89 -6.50 -12.98
CA GLN A 60 -18.48 -6.85 -12.87
C GLN A 60 -17.64 -5.59 -12.67
N ILE A 61 -16.56 -5.71 -11.88
CA ILE A 61 -15.52 -4.70 -11.77
C ILE A 61 -14.15 -5.33 -12.00
N LEU A 62 -13.30 -4.62 -12.73
CA LEU A 62 -11.92 -5.02 -12.98
C LEU A 62 -10.97 -3.93 -12.47
N ILE A 63 -9.84 -4.35 -11.93
CA ILE A 63 -8.72 -3.49 -11.56
C ILE A 63 -7.51 -3.97 -12.35
N ASN A 64 -6.94 -3.10 -13.20
CA ASN A 64 -5.87 -3.44 -14.14
C ASN A 64 -6.18 -4.74 -14.93
N GLY A 65 -7.41 -4.86 -15.44
CA GLY A 65 -7.88 -6.01 -16.21
C GLY A 65 -8.20 -7.28 -15.40
N LYS A 66 -7.97 -7.29 -14.08
CA LYS A 66 -8.30 -8.44 -13.21
C LYS A 66 -9.68 -8.29 -12.59
N ILE A 67 -10.55 -9.28 -12.82
CA ILE A 67 -11.90 -9.34 -12.25
C ILE A 67 -11.82 -9.44 -10.72
N GLN A 68 -12.63 -8.63 -10.05
CA GLN A 68 -12.75 -8.65 -8.60
C GLN A 68 -13.90 -9.57 -8.14
N PRO A 69 -13.82 -10.14 -6.92
CA PRO A 69 -14.79 -11.11 -6.43
C PRO A 69 -16.23 -10.57 -6.32
N SER A 70 -16.39 -9.26 -6.10
CA SER A 70 -17.68 -8.61 -5.98
C SER A 70 -17.76 -7.39 -6.88
N ALA A 71 -18.82 -7.26 -7.65
CA ALA A 71 -19.07 -6.07 -8.45
C ALA A 71 -19.60 -4.91 -7.59
N LYS A 72 -20.48 -5.19 -6.62
CA LYS A 72 -21.20 -4.17 -5.85
C LYS A 72 -20.31 -3.35 -4.94
N SER A 73 -19.44 -3.99 -4.21
CA SER A 73 -18.47 -3.35 -3.31
C SER A 73 -17.34 -4.30 -2.97
N GLY A 74 -16.17 -3.76 -2.63
CA GLY A 74 -15.03 -4.55 -2.21
C GLY A 74 -13.80 -3.73 -1.94
N THR A 75 -12.70 -4.44 -1.66
CA THR A 75 -11.39 -3.86 -1.41
C THR A 75 -10.31 -4.59 -2.19
N PHE A 76 -9.30 -3.87 -2.63
CA PHE A 76 -8.10 -4.39 -3.28
C PHE A 76 -6.88 -3.85 -2.54
N THR A 77 -6.10 -4.74 -1.91
CA THR A 77 -4.85 -4.38 -1.27
C THR A 77 -3.73 -4.36 -2.31
N ILE A 78 -2.99 -3.27 -2.37
CA ILE A 78 -1.88 -3.10 -3.30
C ILE A 78 -0.66 -3.80 -2.72
N LEU A 79 -0.07 -4.69 -3.49
CA LEU A 79 1.18 -5.40 -3.20
C LEU A 79 2.02 -5.44 -4.47
N PRO A 80 3.34 -5.27 -4.39
CA PRO A 80 4.15 -4.85 -3.24
C PRO A 80 3.92 -3.38 -2.85
N ARG A 81 4.67 -2.88 -1.85
CA ARG A 81 4.65 -1.46 -1.42
C ARG A 81 4.85 -0.51 -2.59
N LEU A 82 4.25 0.67 -2.51
CA LEU A 82 4.41 1.72 -3.52
C LEU A 82 5.61 2.62 -3.19
N PHE A 83 6.44 2.86 -4.20
CA PHE A 83 7.63 3.71 -4.12
C PHE A 83 7.61 4.89 -5.11
N LYS A 84 6.55 4.98 -5.91
CA LYS A 84 6.32 6.04 -6.90
C LYS A 84 4.83 6.12 -7.24
N ASP A 85 4.43 7.22 -7.82
CA ASP A 85 3.09 7.40 -8.36
C ASP A 85 2.70 6.21 -9.24
N THR A 86 1.50 5.73 -9.02
CA THR A 86 1.00 4.53 -9.71
C THR A 86 -0.45 4.72 -10.10
N THR A 87 -0.77 4.45 -11.36
CA THR A 87 -2.12 4.54 -11.89
C THR A 87 -2.74 3.16 -12.03
N PHE A 88 -3.97 3.02 -11.56
CA PHE A 88 -4.80 1.84 -11.68
C PHE A 88 -5.96 2.13 -12.63
N ASN A 89 -6.14 1.29 -13.65
CA ASN A 89 -7.32 1.33 -14.50
C ASN A 89 -8.44 0.53 -13.84
N ILE A 90 -9.57 1.20 -13.59
CA ILE A 90 -10.76 0.63 -12.97
C ILE A 90 -11.87 0.58 -14.03
N LYS A 91 -12.43 -0.61 -14.28
CA LYS A 91 -13.48 -0.81 -15.25
C LYS A 91 -14.71 -1.45 -14.63
N ALA A 92 -15.83 -0.75 -14.62
CA ALA A 92 -17.13 -1.27 -14.20
C ALA A 92 -17.95 -1.65 -15.44
N ILE A 93 -18.53 -2.83 -15.46
CA ILE A 93 -19.22 -3.41 -16.63
C ILE A 93 -20.60 -3.90 -16.22
N ASN A 94 -21.61 -3.63 -17.06
CA ASN A 94 -22.87 -4.35 -17.06
C ASN A 94 -23.04 -5.13 -18.39
N VAL A 95 -24.25 -5.65 -18.67
CA VAL A 95 -24.50 -6.51 -19.85
C VAL A 95 -24.18 -5.80 -21.18
N LYS A 96 -24.35 -4.47 -21.26
CA LYS A 96 -24.24 -3.72 -22.52
C LYS A 96 -23.24 -2.57 -22.50
N LYS A 97 -22.85 -2.09 -21.31
CA LYS A 97 -22.03 -0.88 -21.16
C LYS A 97 -20.86 -1.13 -20.23
N ALA A 98 -19.81 -0.35 -20.43
CA ALA A 98 -18.66 -0.31 -19.55
C ALA A 98 -18.26 1.14 -19.30
N VAL A 99 -17.84 1.44 -18.07
CA VAL A 99 -17.23 2.71 -17.67
C VAL A 99 -15.83 2.43 -17.17
N GLU A 100 -14.87 3.17 -17.69
CA GLU A 100 -13.46 3.11 -17.27
C GLU A 100 -13.08 4.39 -16.55
N LYS A 101 -12.28 4.25 -15.49
CA LYS A 101 -11.76 5.36 -14.71
C LYS A 101 -10.34 5.05 -14.28
N ASP A 102 -9.43 5.97 -14.54
CA ASP A 102 -8.08 5.89 -14.02
C ASP A 102 -8.01 6.50 -12.62
N LEU A 103 -7.41 5.75 -11.70
CA LEU A 103 -7.14 6.15 -10.33
C LEU A 103 -5.63 6.28 -10.15
N THR A 104 -5.13 7.50 -10.09
CA THR A 104 -3.71 7.74 -9.77
C THR A 104 -3.53 7.89 -8.27
N ILE A 105 -2.64 7.09 -7.71
CA ILE A 105 -2.21 7.15 -6.32
C ILE A 105 -0.86 7.87 -6.31
N ASN A 106 -0.84 9.05 -5.71
CA ASN A 106 0.38 9.84 -5.54
C ASN A 106 1.16 9.34 -4.33
N VAL A 107 2.46 9.15 -4.50
CA VAL A 107 3.37 8.69 -3.44
C VAL A 107 4.36 9.81 -3.11
N GLY A 108 4.52 10.10 -1.84
CA GLY A 108 5.51 11.06 -1.36
C GLY A 108 6.94 10.59 -1.64
N ASP A 109 7.90 11.50 -1.49
CA ASP A 109 9.30 11.13 -1.59
C ASP A 109 9.76 10.29 -0.36
N TRP A 110 11.00 9.82 -0.37
CA TRP A 110 11.53 8.94 0.69
C TRP A 110 11.52 9.60 2.08
N THR A 111 11.48 10.93 2.18
CA THR A 111 11.45 11.65 3.47
C THR A 111 10.08 11.64 4.14
N THR A 112 9.05 11.16 3.44
CA THR A 112 7.65 11.16 3.94
C THR A 112 7.31 10.00 4.87
N SER A 113 8.23 9.05 5.09
CA SER A 113 8.00 7.90 5.95
C SER A 113 9.26 7.41 6.65
N THR A 114 9.11 6.81 7.82
CA THR A 114 10.19 6.09 8.52
C THR A 114 10.80 5.01 7.64
N PHE A 115 9.99 4.28 6.87
CA PHE A 115 10.49 3.27 5.94
C PHE A 115 11.41 3.88 4.87
N GLY A 116 11.01 5.01 4.29
CA GLY A 116 11.82 5.74 3.31
C GLY A 116 13.13 6.23 3.92
N LEU A 117 13.06 6.87 5.09
CA LEU A 117 14.25 7.36 5.80
C LEU A 117 15.25 6.24 6.06
N VAL A 118 14.81 5.06 6.50
CA VAL A 118 15.69 3.92 6.78
C VAL A 118 16.26 3.27 5.51
N SER A 119 15.44 3.13 4.44
CA SER A 119 15.76 2.26 3.30
C SER A 119 16.25 2.96 2.05
N TYR A 120 16.22 4.28 1.99
CA TYR A 120 16.57 5.01 0.76
C TYR A 120 18.08 5.16 0.56
N TYR A 121 18.80 5.55 1.62
CA TYR A 121 20.25 5.69 1.61
C TYR A 121 20.94 4.62 2.46
N PRO A 122 22.19 4.25 2.14
CA PRO A 122 23.01 3.48 3.04
C PRO A 122 23.37 4.32 4.27
N TRP A 123 23.59 3.62 5.38
CA TRP A 123 23.93 4.21 6.66
C TRP A 123 25.35 3.86 7.07
N ARG A 124 26.16 4.86 7.46
CA ARG A 124 27.48 4.65 8.02
C ARG A 124 27.41 4.66 9.54
N TYR A 125 28.07 3.71 10.19
CA TYR A 125 28.16 3.68 11.63
C TYR A 125 29.08 4.81 12.09
N LYS A 126 28.59 5.69 12.96
CA LYS A 126 29.26 6.91 13.40
C LYS A 126 29.83 6.81 14.79
N GLU A 127 29.00 6.45 15.75
CA GLU A 127 29.35 6.37 17.16
C GLU A 127 28.38 5.45 17.92
N HIS A 128 28.71 5.12 19.15
CA HIS A 128 27.80 4.46 20.07
C HIS A 128 27.86 5.12 21.44
N GLY A 129 26.90 4.82 22.29
CA GLY A 129 26.86 5.38 23.64
C GLY A 129 25.69 4.90 24.45
N PHE A 130 25.53 5.47 25.60
CA PHE A 130 24.42 5.17 26.49
C PHE A 130 23.47 6.35 26.63
N SER A 131 22.21 6.05 26.73
CA SER A 131 21.17 6.99 27.15
C SER A 131 20.37 6.42 28.31
N SER A 132 19.85 7.29 29.15
CA SER A 132 18.87 6.94 30.18
C SER A 132 17.59 6.38 29.54
N LEU A 133 16.71 5.80 30.33
CA LEU A 133 15.40 5.34 29.86
C LEU A 133 14.53 6.50 29.34
N ASP A 134 14.75 7.71 29.88
CA ASP A 134 14.06 8.94 29.48
C ASP A 134 14.67 9.56 28.20
N GLY A 135 15.79 9.02 27.70
CA GLY A 135 16.42 9.44 26.47
C GLY A 135 17.51 10.51 26.65
N GLU A 136 17.92 10.85 27.90
CA GLU A 136 19.07 11.71 28.14
C GLU A 136 20.37 10.99 27.77
N VAL A 137 21.21 11.63 26.97
CA VAL A 137 22.51 11.07 26.58
C VAL A 137 23.45 11.09 27.80
N LEU A 138 23.87 9.92 28.24
CA LEU A 138 24.79 9.73 29.36
C LEU A 138 26.23 9.75 28.91
N GLU A 139 26.53 9.07 27.81
CA GLU A 139 27.88 8.94 27.29
C GLU A 139 27.90 8.64 25.80
N ARG A 140 28.90 9.09 25.06
CA ARG A 140 29.14 8.81 23.64
C ARG A 140 30.60 8.50 23.41
N TRP A 141 30.86 7.50 22.57
CA TRP A 141 32.21 7.11 22.17
C TRP A 141 32.34 7.05 20.66
N GLY A 142 33.42 7.60 20.18
CA GLY A 142 33.81 7.38 18.79
C GLY A 142 34.24 5.91 18.57
N LEU A 143 34.08 5.46 17.34
CA LEU A 143 34.40 4.10 16.92
C LEU A 143 35.84 3.98 16.46
N PRO A 144 36.48 2.79 16.53
CA PRO A 144 37.69 2.47 15.81
C PRO A 144 37.51 2.70 14.29
N ALA A 145 38.60 3.05 13.60
CA ALA A 145 38.54 3.38 12.18
C ALA A 145 37.99 2.23 11.32
N GLU A 146 38.28 1.00 11.69
CA GLU A 146 37.81 -0.20 11.00
C GLU A 146 36.28 -0.32 11.06
N VAL A 147 35.67 0.03 12.19
CA VAL A 147 34.23 -0.04 12.40
C VAL A 147 33.50 1.15 11.78
N LYS A 148 34.14 2.34 11.77
CA LYS A 148 33.60 3.52 11.06
C LYS A 148 33.45 3.33 9.57
N SER A 149 34.14 2.37 8.97
CA SER A 149 34.03 2.03 7.58
C SER A 149 32.80 1.14 7.26
N TRP A 150 32.09 0.67 8.28
CA TRP A 150 30.94 -0.21 8.08
C TRP A 150 29.75 0.56 7.53
N ILE A 151 29.20 0.04 6.43
CA ILE A 151 28.01 0.57 5.75
C ILE A 151 26.88 -0.42 5.87
N PHE A 152 25.73 0.07 6.26
CA PHE A 152 24.50 -0.71 6.43
C PHE A 152 23.52 -0.36 5.30
N TYR A 153 23.03 -1.38 4.62
CA TYR A 153 22.05 -1.25 3.53
C TYR A 153 20.75 -1.92 3.97
N PHE A 154 19.74 -1.11 4.30
CA PHE A 154 18.40 -1.58 4.60
C PHE A 154 17.62 -1.66 3.28
N HIS A 155 17.65 -2.81 2.64
CA HIS A 155 16.98 -3.00 1.35
C HIS A 155 15.46 -2.96 1.47
N LYS A 156 14.78 -2.44 0.46
CA LYS A 156 13.31 -2.29 0.39
C LYS A 156 12.56 -3.64 0.46
N ASP A 157 13.23 -4.73 0.17
CA ASP A 157 12.70 -6.09 0.26
C ASP A 157 12.82 -6.71 1.67
N GLY A 158 13.29 -5.96 2.66
CA GLY A 158 13.41 -6.42 4.05
C GLY A 158 14.73 -7.11 4.37
N ARG A 159 15.75 -7.00 3.50
CA ARG A 159 17.11 -7.48 3.77
C ARG A 159 17.98 -6.35 4.31
N LEU A 160 18.77 -6.64 5.32
CA LEU A 160 19.85 -5.78 5.81
C LEU A 160 21.19 -6.43 5.45
N THR A 161 22.05 -5.69 4.78
CA THR A 161 23.42 -6.14 4.46
C THR A 161 24.46 -5.17 5.01
N PHE A 162 25.67 -5.65 5.20
CA PHE A 162 26.80 -4.88 5.75
C PHE A 162 28.00 -4.91 4.82
N SER A 163 28.80 -3.82 4.81
CA SER A 163 30.07 -3.73 4.07
C SER A 163 31.04 -2.83 4.85
N PRO A 164 32.36 -3.11 4.89
CA PRO A 164 33.07 -4.29 4.40
C PRO A 164 33.07 -5.43 5.41
N GLY A 165 33.28 -6.64 4.96
CA GLY A 165 33.75 -7.74 5.80
C GLY A 165 32.78 -8.87 6.10
N LEU A 166 31.49 -8.73 5.85
CA LEU A 166 30.54 -9.84 5.95
C LEU A 166 30.00 -10.19 4.56
N ASN A 167 30.90 -10.62 3.66
CA ASN A 167 30.51 -11.09 2.34
C ASN A 167 29.41 -12.14 2.44
N GLY A 168 28.20 -11.76 2.02
CA GLY A 168 27.03 -12.63 1.99
C GLY A 168 26.22 -12.72 3.30
N TYR A 169 26.58 -11.97 4.35
CA TYR A 169 25.75 -11.93 5.55
C TYR A 169 24.54 -11.01 5.32
N THR A 170 23.36 -11.57 5.50
CA THR A 170 22.10 -10.86 5.31
C THR A 170 21.19 -11.16 6.48
N GLU A 171 20.66 -10.11 7.11
CA GLU A 171 19.66 -10.23 8.17
C GLU A 171 18.30 -9.73 7.68
N PRO A 172 17.20 -10.35 8.08
CA PRO A 172 15.88 -9.80 7.83
C PRO A 172 15.64 -8.57 8.72
N TRP A 173 15.03 -7.54 8.14
CA TRP A 173 14.57 -6.37 8.89
C TRP A 173 13.15 -5.96 8.49
N ARG A 174 12.45 -5.33 9.41
CA ARG A 174 11.16 -4.69 9.19
C ARG A 174 10.89 -3.63 10.25
N LEU A 175 9.99 -2.71 9.97
CA LEU A 175 9.46 -1.79 10.98
C LEU A 175 8.26 -2.40 11.70
N SER A 176 8.03 -1.92 12.92
CA SER A 176 6.83 -2.16 13.70
C SER A 176 6.35 -0.79 14.24
N GLY A 177 5.64 -0.03 13.38
CA GLY A 177 5.39 1.39 13.58
C GLY A 177 6.61 2.27 13.29
N ASP A 178 6.53 3.54 13.65
CA ASP A 178 7.52 4.55 13.27
C ASP A 178 8.75 4.61 14.19
N SER A 179 8.70 3.97 15.35
CA SER A 179 9.74 4.06 16.37
C SER A 179 10.37 2.71 16.75
N THR A 180 10.06 1.66 15.99
CA THR A 180 10.52 0.31 16.28
C THR A 180 11.01 -0.38 15.03
N ILE A 181 12.24 -0.89 15.09
CA ILE A 181 12.82 -1.75 14.06
C ILE A 181 13.07 -3.15 14.62
N ILE A 182 12.78 -4.15 13.83
CA ILE A 182 13.04 -5.55 14.13
C ILE A 182 14.12 -6.04 13.17
N ILE A 183 15.27 -6.44 13.72
CA ILE A 183 16.41 -6.96 12.96
C ILE A 183 16.68 -8.36 13.46
N ASN A 184 16.65 -9.35 12.58
CA ASN A 184 16.84 -10.78 12.88
C ASN A 184 15.98 -11.25 14.08
N GLY A 185 14.72 -10.79 14.13
CA GLY A 185 13.77 -11.09 15.21
C GLY A 185 13.95 -10.26 16.49
N ALA A 186 15.06 -9.56 16.68
CA ALA A 186 15.29 -8.72 17.85
C ALA A 186 14.61 -7.35 17.69
N ILE A 187 13.80 -6.98 18.67
CA ILE A 187 13.08 -5.69 18.73
C ILE A 187 14.04 -4.61 19.25
N ARG A 188 14.10 -3.49 18.56
CA ARG A 188 14.95 -2.35 18.89
C ARG A 188 14.16 -1.06 18.78
N LYS A 189 14.48 -0.08 19.64
CA LYS A 189 13.97 1.29 19.48
C LYS A 189 14.65 1.93 18.28
N LEU A 190 13.89 2.67 17.49
CA LEU A 190 14.35 3.41 16.32
C LEU A 190 14.03 4.89 16.48
N GLN A 191 15.01 5.73 16.22
CA GLN A 191 14.85 7.15 15.95
C GLN A 191 15.56 7.43 14.64
N VAL A 192 14.89 8.06 13.68
CA VAL A 192 15.47 8.33 12.37
C VAL A 192 15.03 9.69 11.86
N SER A 193 15.98 10.40 11.28
CA SER A 193 15.82 11.65 10.56
C SER A 193 16.51 11.54 9.19
N GLN A 194 16.50 12.62 8.42
CA GLN A 194 17.23 12.66 7.14
C GLN A 194 18.75 12.50 7.27
N ASN A 195 19.31 12.81 8.42
CA ASN A 195 20.78 12.87 8.60
C ASN A 195 21.30 11.82 9.59
N GLU A 196 20.43 11.31 10.47
CA GLU A 196 20.86 10.46 11.56
C GLU A 196 19.83 9.36 11.83
N MET A 197 20.32 8.16 12.12
CA MET A 197 19.54 7.03 12.59
C MET A 197 20.16 6.48 13.87
N ILE A 198 19.33 6.33 14.91
CA ILE A 198 19.72 5.73 16.18
C ILE A 198 18.93 4.45 16.35
N ILE A 199 19.64 3.34 16.45
CA ILE A 199 19.08 2.03 16.80
C ILE A 199 19.51 1.70 18.21
N SER A 200 18.55 1.54 19.12
CA SER A 200 18.85 1.35 20.54
C SER A 200 18.27 0.02 21.06
N TYR A 201 18.99 -0.61 21.98
CA TYR A 201 18.50 -1.77 22.71
C TYR A 201 18.85 -1.65 24.20
N GLN A 202 17.97 -2.19 25.05
CA GLN A 202 18.15 -2.13 26.50
C GLN A 202 19.27 -3.06 26.96
N MET A 203 20.08 -2.58 27.89
CA MET A 203 21.06 -3.39 28.59
C MET A 203 21.29 -2.87 30.02
N THR A 204 21.94 -3.67 30.87
CA THR A 204 22.35 -3.21 32.17
C THR A 204 23.81 -2.71 32.11
N TYR A 205 24.03 -1.49 32.56
CA TYR A 205 25.34 -0.85 32.64
C TYR A 205 25.51 -0.26 34.03
N ASN A 206 26.59 -0.63 34.73
CA ASN A 206 26.86 -0.26 36.13
C ASN A 206 25.69 -0.55 37.08
N GLY A 207 24.91 -1.62 36.84
CA GLY A 207 23.77 -2.01 37.66
C GLY A 207 22.46 -1.29 37.31
N GLU A 208 22.46 -0.35 36.41
CA GLU A 208 21.28 0.39 35.95
C GLU A 208 20.85 -0.07 34.55
N LEU A 209 19.56 -0.02 34.31
CA LEU A 209 18.98 -0.28 32.97
C LEU A 209 19.12 0.96 32.11
N VAL A 210 19.78 0.84 30.96
CA VAL A 210 20.06 1.92 30.03
C VAL A 210 19.75 1.49 28.59
N TRP A 211 19.67 2.47 27.68
CA TRP A 211 19.72 2.22 26.25
C TRP A 211 21.18 2.23 25.78
N LEU A 212 21.60 1.20 25.05
CA LEU A 212 22.80 1.26 24.22
C LEU A 212 22.38 1.74 22.84
N ASP A 213 22.85 2.91 22.44
CA ASP A 213 22.54 3.57 21.19
C ASP A 213 23.63 3.31 20.14
N LEU A 214 23.23 2.82 18.99
CA LEU A 214 24.06 2.72 17.79
C LEU A 214 23.68 3.84 16.85
N VAL A 215 24.54 4.85 16.73
CA VAL A 215 24.30 6.06 15.96
C VAL A 215 24.89 5.92 14.57
N HIS A 216 24.08 6.20 13.56
CA HIS A 216 24.46 6.12 12.15
C HIS A 216 24.21 7.46 11.48
N GLU A 217 25.01 7.79 10.48
CA GLU A 217 24.80 8.93 9.58
C GLU A 217 24.57 8.45 8.14
N HIS A 218 23.90 9.25 7.32
CA HIS A 218 23.77 8.94 5.89
C HIS A 218 25.16 8.90 5.22
N ALA A 219 25.45 7.81 4.53
CA ALA A 219 26.60 7.68 3.68
C ALA A 219 26.31 8.27 2.30
N SER A 220 26.10 9.59 2.23
CA SER A 220 25.70 10.30 1.02
C SER A 220 26.74 10.28 -0.11
N ASP A 221 27.97 9.92 0.20
CA ASP A 221 29.06 9.68 -0.75
C ASP A 221 28.98 8.32 -1.46
N ILE A 222 28.04 7.46 -1.03
CA ILE A 222 27.83 6.13 -1.62
C ILE A 222 26.56 6.15 -2.48
N PRO A 223 26.64 5.68 -3.75
CA PRO A 223 25.47 5.60 -4.62
C PRO A 223 24.35 4.73 -4.02
N THR A 224 23.10 5.19 -4.16
CA THR A 224 21.89 4.49 -3.70
C THR A 224 21.55 3.26 -4.52
N ASP A 225 22.08 3.16 -5.75
CA ASP A 225 21.74 2.15 -6.75
C ASP A 225 22.63 0.91 -6.67
N ARG A 226 22.79 0.34 -5.48
CA ARG A 226 23.37 -1.00 -5.41
C ARG A 226 22.24 -2.03 -5.26
N PRO A 227 22.27 -3.09 -6.09
CA PRO A 227 21.22 -4.11 -6.21
C PRO A 227 20.97 -4.91 -4.93
#